data_8074d77b332daf9f2b62ea2c6eff207b
#
_entry.id   8074d77b332daf9f2b62ea2c6eff207b
#
_cell.length_a   1.000
_cell.length_b   1.000
_cell.length_c   1.000
_cell.angle_alpha   90.00
_cell.angle_beta   90.00
_cell.angle_gamma   90.00
#
_symmetry.space_group_name_H-M   'P 1'
#
loop_
_entity.id
_entity.type
_entity.pdbx_description
1 polymer ?
#
loop_
_entity_poly.entity_id
_entity_poly.type
_entity_poly.pdbx_seq_one_letter_code
_entity_poly.pdbx_strand_id
1 'polypeptide(L)'
;MEVIFLGTGTSQGVPVIACDCEVCKSKDPKDNRLRSSIIINTSSNIILIDSGPDFRQQMLRESIHDLDAILYTHSHKDHISGLDDVRAFNFKWKKDMQLYCTSEVKDALHREYHYMF
;
A
#
# COMPACT_ATOMS: atom_id res chain seq x y z
N MET A 1 -4.18 -13.15 -15.50
CA MET A 1 -3.78 -11.89 -14.82
C MET A 1 -5.02 -11.31 -14.16
N GLU A 2 -4.92 -10.93 -12.91
CA GLU A 2 -5.96 -10.30 -12.11
C GLU A 2 -5.44 -8.99 -11.54
N VAL A 3 -6.29 -7.97 -11.45
CA VAL A 3 -5.98 -6.70 -10.79
C VAL A 3 -6.97 -6.50 -9.66
N ILE A 4 -6.45 -6.32 -8.44
CA ILE A 4 -7.24 -6.09 -7.23
C ILE A 4 -7.04 -4.64 -6.78
N PHE A 5 -8.12 -3.86 -6.73
CA PHE A 5 -8.09 -2.50 -6.19
C PHE A 5 -8.15 -2.56 -4.67
N LEU A 6 -7.04 -2.24 -4.01
CA LEU A 6 -6.93 -2.23 -2.56
C LEU A 6 -7.46 -0.93 -1.95
N GLY A 7 -7.32 0.16 -2.67
CA GLY A 7 -7.83 1.46 -2.29
C GLY A 7 -7.99 2.37 -3.50
N THR A 8 -9.02 3.19 -3.49
CA THR A 8 -9.39 4.10 -4.58
C THR A 8 -9.65 5.52 -4.07
N GLY A 9 -9.26 5.79 -2.84
CA GLY A 9 -9.33 7.12 -2.23
C GLY A 9 -8.14 7.99 -2.60
N THR A 10 -8.25 9.26 -2.25
CA THR A 10 -7.17 10.24 -2.35
C THR A 10 -6.14 10.03 -1.23
N SER A 11 -5.15 10.93 -1.12
CA SER A 11 -4.12 10.90 -0.07
C SER A 11 -4.66 10.88 1.36
N GLN A 12 -5.88 11.35 1.59
CA GLN A 12 -6.53 11.35 2.90
C GLN A 12 -7.50 10.18 3.11
N GLY A 13 -7.83 9.45 2.06
CA GLY A 13 -8.90 8.45 2.08
C GLY A 13 -10.29 9.08 2.23
N VAL A 14 -11.33 8.25 2.32
CA VAL A 14 -12.70 8.67 2.63
C VAL A 14 -13.26 7.71 3.68
N PRO A 15 -13.85 8.18 4.79
CA PRO A 15 -14.06 9.58 5.19
C PRO A 15 -12.76 10.33 5.51
N VAL A 16 -12.77 11.62 5.28
CA VAL A 16 -11.68 12.52 5.66
C VAL A 16 -11.86 12.95 7.13
N ILE A 17 -10.76 13.01 7.89
CA ILE A 17 -10.77 13.43 9.28
C ILE A 17 -11.38 14.83 9.40
N ALA A 18 -12.33 15.00 10.33
CA ALA A 18 -13.05 16.25 10.58
C ALA A 18 -13.91 16.78 9.41
N CYS A 19 -14.19 15.96 8.40
CA CYS A 19 -15.09 16.32 7.31
C CYS A 19 -16.54 15.93 7.64
N ASP A 20 -17.44 16.90 7.50
CA ASP A 20 -18.86 16.75 7.82
C ASP A 20 -19.77 16.62 6.60
N CYS A 21 -19.20 16.42 5.40
CA CYS A 21 -20.00 16.28 4.18
C CYS A 21 -20.82 14.97 4.17
N GLU A 22 -21.81 14.89 3.31
CA GLU A 22 -22.70 13.74 3.20
C GLU A 22 -21.96 12.43 2.96
N VAL A 23 -20.92 12.44 2.09
CA VAL A 23 -20.14 11.26 1.78
C VAL A 23 -19.31 10.79 2.98
N CYS A 24 -18.65 11.72 3.69
CA CYS A 24 -17.84 11.38 4.86
C CYS A 24 -18.69 10.91 6.05
N LYS A 25 -19.96 11.32 6.11
CA LYS A 25 -20.95 10.87 7.13
C LYS A 25 -21.75 9.67 6.70
N SER A 26 -21.60 9.22 5.46
CA SER A 26 -22.34 8.08 4.91
C SER A 26 -22.03 6.79 5.69
N LYS A 27 -23.05 5.97 5.84
CA LYS A 27 -22.95 4.60 6.38
C LYS A 27 -22.82 3.54 5.29
N ASP A 28 -22.87 3.94 4.02
CA ASP A 28 -22.67 3.03 2.90
C ASP A 28 -21.17 2.65 2.82
N PRO A 29 -20.83 1.35 2.91
CA PRO A 29 -19.44 0.91 2.78
C PRO A 29 -18.77 1.31 1.46
N LYS A 30 -19.54 1.58 0.40
CA LYS A 30 -19.02 2.04 -0.89
C LYS A 30 -18.47 3.45 -0.84
N ASP A 31 -18.84 4.24 0.15
CA ASP A 31 -18.30 5.57 0.38
C ASP A 31 -17.00 5.55 1.19
N ASN A 32 -16.61 4.40 1.75
CA ASN A 32 -15.32 4.23 2.40
C ASN A 32 -14.25 3.89 1.38
N ARG A 33 -13.23 4.72 1.26
CA ARG A 33 -12.14 4.59 0.30
C ARG A 33 -10.80 4.67 1.00
N LEU A 34 -10.07 3.57 1.07
CA LEU A 34 -8.67 3.56 1.48
C LEU A 34 -7.80 4.26 0.43
N ARG A 35 -6.59 4.69 0.82
CA ARG A 35 -5.63 5.34 -0.08
C ARG A 35 -5.26 4.41 -1.22
N SER A 36 -4.94 5.02 -2.36
CA SER A 36 -4.70 4.31 -3.61
C SER A 36 -3.61 3.25 -3.49
N SER A 37 -3.96 2.04 -3.83
CA SER A 37 -3.04 0.91 -4.01
C SER A 37 -3.73 -0.19 -4.81
N ILE A 38 -2.97 -0.96 -5.57
CA ILE A 38 -3.47 -2.12 -6.32
C ILE A 38 -2.52 -3.31 -6.20
N ILE A 39 -3.06 -4.51 -6.31
CA ILE A 39 -2.29 -5.72 -6.57
C ILE A 39 -2.49 -6.15 -8.02
N ILE A 40 -1.38 -6.54 -8.65
CA ILE A 40 -1.36 -7.25 -9.92
C ILE A 40 -0.94 -8.68 -9.64
N ASN A 41 -1.88 -9.59 -9.83
CA ASN A 41 -1.64 -11.03 -9.67
C ASN A 41 -1.51 -11.68 -11.04
N THR A 42 -0.31 -12.16 -11.34
CA THR A 42 -0.02 -12.91 -12.57
C THR A 42 -0.01 -14.42 -12.27
N SER A 43 0.22 -15.24 -13.27
CA SER A 43 0.36 -16.69 -13.05
C SER A 43 1.57 -17.07 -12.18
N SER A 44 2.54 -16.18 -12.02
CA SER A 44 3.82 -16.45 -11.34
C SER A 44 4.22 -15.45 -10.25
N ASN A 45 3.60 -14.27 -10.22
CA ASN A 45 4.01 -13.20 -9.30
C ASN A 45 2.82 -12.41 -8.77
N ILE A 46 2.94 -11.98 -7.52
CA ILE A 46 2.04 -11.04 -6.85
C ILE A 46 2.81 -9.74 -6.63
N ILE A 47 2.40 -8.70 -7.32
CA ILE A 47 3.08 -7.39 -7.32
C ILE A 47 2.15 -6.35 -6.72
N LEU A 48 2.62 -5.65 -5.70
CA LEU A 48 1.91 -4.49 -5.13
C LEU A 48 2.38 -3.20 -5.80
N ILE A 49 1.46 -2.29 -6.07
CA ILE A 49 1.77 -0.91 -6.44
C ILE A 49 1.43 -0.02 -5.26
N ASP A 50 2.46 0.58 -4.67
CA ASP A 50 2.44 1.45 -3.50
C ASP A 50 1.95 0.78 -2.20
N SER A 51 2.69 0.95 -1.12
CA SER A 51 2.35 0.55 0.24
C SER A 51 2.12 1.77 1.11
N GLY A 52 0.94 2.37 1.00
CA GLY A 52 0.54 3.52 1.80
C GLY A 52 0.19 3.16 3.25
N PRO A 53 -0.36 4.11 4.03
CA PRO A 53 -0.64 3.91 5.45
C PRO A 53 -1.72 2.86 5.73
N ASP A 54 -2.53 2.53 4.72
CA ASP A 54 -3.58 1.51 4.82
C ASP A 54 -3.10 0.10 4.43
N PHE A 55 -1.81 -0.06 4.11
CA PHE A 55 -1.22 -1.32 3.63
C PHE A 55 -1.62 -2.52 4.49
N ARG A 56 -1.43 -2.43 5.81
CA ARG A 56 -1.77 -3.52 6.72
C ARG A 56 -3.26 -3.91 6.61
N GLN A 57 -4.14 -2.94 6.64
CA GLN A 57 -5.59 -3.16 6.53
C GLN A 57 -5.96 -3.76 5.17
N GLN A 58 -5.35 -3.29 4.10
CA GLN A 58 -5.56 -3.78 2.74
C GLN A 58 -5.15 -5.25 2.60
N MET A 59 -3.97 -5.63 3.11
CA MET A 59 -3.49 -7.01 3.07
C MET A 59 -4.39 -7.95 3.85
N LEU A 60 -4.84 -7.55 5.05
CA LEU A 60 -5.72 -8.35 5.89
C LEU A 60 -7.11 -8.52 5.28
N ARG A 61 -7.68 -7.45 4.71
CA ARG A 61 -9.00 -7.48 4.08
C ARG A 61 -9.06 -8.45 2.90
N GLU A 62 -8.03 -8.43 2.06
CA GLU A 62 -7.96 -9.27 0.86
C GLU A 62 -7.32 -10.65 1.13
N SER A 63 -6.94 -10.93 2.39
CA SER A 63 -6.27 -12.19 2.77
C SER A 63 -5.00 -12.46 1.93
N ILE A 64 -4.20 -11.43 1.69
CA ILE A 64 -2.95 -11.56 0.94
C ILE A 64 -1.90 -12.20 1.86
N HIS A 65 -1.44 -13.38 1.49
CA HIS A 65 -0.49 -14.17 2.26
C HIS A 65 0.91 -14.22 1.65
N ASP A 66 1.06 -13.75 0.44
CA ASP A 66 2.34 -13.70 -0.28
C ASP A 66 2.46 -12.43 -1.10
N LEU A 67 3.70 -11.98 -1.30
CA LEU A 67 4.02 -10.81 -2.09
C LEU A 67 5.45 -10.95 -2.63
N ASP A 68 5.62 -10.83 -3.94
CA ASP A 68 6.92 -10.99 -4.58
C ASP A 68 7.68 -9.68 -4.70
N ALA A 69 6.97 -8.60 -4.96
CA ALA A 69 7.57 -7.30 -5.19
C ALA A 69 6.62 -6.14 -4.88
N ILE A 70 7.22 -4.99 -4.59
CA ILE A 70 6.51 -3.71 -4.50
C ILE A 70 7.10 -2.75 -5.52
N LEU A 71 6.24 -2.11 -6.30
CA LEU A 71 6.61 -1.03 -7.20
C LEU A 71 6.10 0.29 -6.62
N TYR A 72 6.99 1.24 -6.40
CA TYR A 72 6.64 2.56 -5.90
C TYR A 72 6.54 3.56 -7.04
N THR A 73 5.40 4.24 -7.12
CA THR A 73 5.14 5.28 -8.13
C THR A 73 5.86 6.58 -7.81
N HIS A 74 5.82 7.00 -6.54
CA HIS A 74 6.49 8.21 -6.06
C HIS A 74 6.61 8.19 -4.52
N SER A 75 7.28 9.20 -3.94
CA SER A 75 7.71 9.21 -2.53
C SER A 75 6.74 9.88 -1.55
N HIS A 76 5.53 10.24 -1.94
CA HIS A 76 4.57 10.81 -1.02
C HIS A 76 4.13 9.81 0.05
N LYS A 77 3.81 10.31 1.23
CA LYS A 77 3.51 9.47 2.41
C LYS A 77 2.33 8.53 2.23
N ASP A 78 1.32 8.95 1.51
CA ASP A 78 0.15 8.11 1.20
C ASP A 78 0.49 6.93 0.28
N HIS A 79 1.70 6.90 -0.30
CA HIS A 79 2.20 5.81 -1.16
C HIS A 79 3.29 4.95 -0.52
N ILE A 80 4.06 5.48 0.44
CA ILE A 80 5.23 4.77 1.01
C ILE A 80 5.13 4.46 2.50
N SER A 81 4.21 5.08 3.26
CA SER A 81 4.28 5.02 4.72
C SER A 81 3.88 3.68 5.35
N GLY A 82 3.41 2.72 4.58
CA GLY A 82 3.18 1.35 5.03
C GLY A 82 4.39 0.42 4.87
N LEU A 83 5.54 0.92 4.41
CA LEU A 83 6.73 0.08 4.18
C LEU A 83 7.17 -0.70 5.43
N ASP A 84 7.03 -0.13 6.62
CA ASP A 84 7.41 -0.79 7.87
C ASP A 84 6.66 -2.12 8.09
N ASP A 85 5.39 -2.19 7.70
CA ASP A 85 4.58 -3.40 7.82
C ASP A 85 4.93 -4.49 6.77
N VAL A 86 5.66 -4.13 5.72
CA VAL A 86 6.13 -5.08 4.68
C VAL A 86 7.04 -6.14 5.26
N ARG A 87 7.78 -5.84 6.32
CA ARG A 87 8.66 -6.79 7.02
C ARG A 87 7.95 -8.07 7.47
N ALA A 88 6.62 -8.05 7.64
CA ALA A 88 5.85 -9.25 7.97
C ALA A 88 6.01 -10.35 6.91
N PHE A 89 6.11 -9.98 5.63
CA PHE A 89 6.39 -10.91 4.54
C PHE A 89 7.85 -11.41 4.59
N ASN A 90 8.81 -10.51 4.86
CA ASN A 90 10.22 -10.88 4.98
C ASN A 90 10.43 -11.91 6.10
N PHE A 91 9.81 -11.71 7.26
CA PHE A 91 9.89 -12.65 8.39
C PHE A 91 9.23 -13.98 8.07
N LYS A 92 8.06 -13.96 7.44
CA LYS A 92 7.34 -15.18 7.10
C LYS A 92 8.10 -16.03 6.09
N TRP A 93 8.61 -15.42 5.06
CA TRP A 93 9.23 -16.12 3.93
C TRP A 93 10.76 -16.18 4.00
N LYS A 94 11.37 -15.52 5.01
CA LYS A 94 12.83 -15.44 5.21
C LYS A 94 13.56 -14.99 3.96
N LYS A 95 12.99 -14.03 3.26
CA LYS A 95 13.58 -13.40 2.06
C LYS A 95 13.33 -11.89 2.09
N ASP A 96 14.21 -11.14 1.45
CA ASP A 96 14.07 -9.70 1.32
C ASP A 96 13.00 -9.36 0.27
N MET A 97 12.15 -8.38 0.59
CA MET A 97 11.17 -7.86 -0.35
C MET A 97 11.87 -7.10 -1.47
N GLN A 98 11.51 -7.42 -2.70
CA GLN A 98 12.03 -6.68 -3.86
C GLN A 98 11.27 -5.38 -4.05
N LEU A 99 11.98 -4.26 -4.02
CA LEU A 99 11.41 -2.93 -4.22
C LEU A 99 11.86 -2.36 -5.56
N TYR A 100 10.93 -1.92 -6.38
CA TYR A 100 11.18 -1.28 -7.67
C TYR A 100 10.71 0.16 -7.62
N CYS A 101 11.59 1.09 -7.94
CA CYS A 101 11.29 2.52 -7.90
C CYS A 101 12.33 3.32 -8.68
N THR A 102 12.06 4.62 -8.86
CA THR A 102 13.07 5.55 -9.40
C THR A 102 14.15 5.84 -8.37
N SER A 103 15.30 6.39 -8.81
CA SER A 103 16.38 6.80 -7.91
C SER A 103 15.93 7.81 -6.85
N GLU A 104 15.08 8.75 -7.22
CA GLU A 104 14.52 9.75 -6.31
C GLU A 104 13.69 9.10 -5.18
N VAL A 105 12.84 8.13 -5.52
CA VAL A 105 12.06 7.38 -4.53
C VAL A 105 12.97 6.53 -3.65
N LYS A 106 13.98 5.90 -4.22
CA LYS A 106 14.99 5.13 -3.47
C LYS A 106 15.65 6.00 -2.41
N ASP A 107 16.10 7.21 -2.78
CA ASP A 107 16.76 8.13 -1.85
C ASP A 107 15.81 8.55 -0.71
N ALA A 108 14.52 8.77 -1.01
CA ALA A 108 13.51 9.05 -0.01
C ALA A 108 13.29 7.87 0.94
N LEU A 109 13.19 6.64 0.41
CA LEU A 109 13.04 5.43 1.22
C LEU A 109 14.24 5.21 2.14
N HIS A 110 15.47 5.35 1.65
CA HIS A 110 16.68 5.24 2.48
C HIS A 110 16.75 6.29 3.57
N ARG A 111 16.33 7.52 3.29
CA ARG A 111 16.29 8.60 4.28
C ARG A 111 15.27 8.33 5.40
N GLU A 112 14.09 7.84 5.04
CA GLU A 112 12.96 7.70 5.96
C GLU A 112 12.91 6.36 6.67
N TYR A 113 13.41 5.31 6.03
CA TYR A 113 13.39 3.93 6.51
C TYR A 113 14.79 3.33 6.55
N HIS A 114 15.82 4.14 6.88
CA HIS A 114 17.23 3.70 6.90
C HIS A 114 17.47 2.43 7.72
N TYR A 115 16.68 2.17 8.74
CA TYR A 115 16.77 0.98 9.60
C TYR A 115 16.29 -0.31 8.94
N MET A 116 15.71 -0.24 7.76
CA MET A 116 15.19 -1.39 7.01
C MET A 116 16.15 -1.89 5.92
N PHE A 117 17.20 -1.12 5.61
CA PHE A 117 18.13 -1.39 4.53
C PHE A 117 19.52 -1.74 5.04
#